data_62c7b7fa3674e99f6bbaf49202924116
#
_entry.id   62c7b7fa3674e99f6bbaf49202924116
#
_cell.length_a   1.000
_cell.length_b   1.000
_cell.length_c   1.000
_cell.angle_alpha   90.00
_cell.angle_beta   90.00
_cell.angle_gamma   90.00
#
_symmetry.space_group_name_H-M   'P 1'
#
loop_
_entity.id
_entity.type
_entity.pdbx_description
1 polymer ?
#
loop_
_entity_poly.entity_id
_entity_poly.type
_entity_poly.pdbx_seq_one_letter_code
_entity_poly.pdbx_strand_id
1 'polypeptide(L)'
;MALSTPETLCKAALTASLSLCAAGALAAPVEPSSIEPEPLKLTAEWDKVFAQSNWVAHEKITFVNRYGITLAADLYKPKTGGSFAAIAVSGPFGAVKEQSSGLYAQTLAERGFLTIAFDPSFTGESGGKPRYVASPDINTEDFSAAVDYLATRGDVNPERIGILGICGWGGMALNAAAADTRIKATVASTMYDMSRVNARGYFDAMNEEGRYELRKTLNERRTLDYKAGRYTLAGGLPDERPAEPQFVADYWDYYKTERGYHKRSLNSNGGWNTTSSLSFINMPLLTYAGEIRSAVLLVHGEKAHSRYFSEDAFKLLKGENKSLVIVPGANHTDLYDKKIPFDTIENFFSTYLK
;
A
#
# COMPACT_ATOMS: atom_id res chain seq x y z
N MET A 1 39.50 -12.92 27.97
CA MET A 1 38.33 -13.30 27.18
C MET A 1 37.55 -12.02 26.86
N ALA A 2 37.66 -11.52 25.64
CA ALA A 2 36.93 -10.31 25.22
C ALA A 2 35.49 -10.68 24.95
N LEU A 3 34.56 -10.05 25.64
CA LEU A 3 33.12 -10.15 25.38
C LEU A 3 32.81 -9.54 24.02
N SER A 4 32.31 -10.33 23.08
CA SER A 4 31.86 -9.85 21.78
C SER A 4 30.68 -8.90 21.96
N THR A 5 30.70 -7.76 21.28
CA THR A 5 29.62 -6.77 21.34
C THR A 5 28.36 -7.31 20.67
N PRO A 6 27.16 -6.81 21.05
CA PRO A 6 25.86 -7.23 20.42
C PRO A 6 25.84 -7.10 18.90
N GLU A 7 26.56 -6.13 18.33
CA GLU A 7 26.68 -5.96 16.87
C GLU A 7 27.43 -7.10 16.18
N THR A 8 28.45 -7.67 16.83
CA THR A 8 29.21 -8.78 16.26
C THR A 8 28.39 -10.08 16.26
N LEU A 9 27.53 -10.26 17.28
CA LEU A 9 26.61 -11.38 17.36
C LEU A 9 25.49 -11.28 16.33
N CYS A 10 24.98 -10.07 16.04
CA CYS A 10 23.93 -9.85 15.05
C CYS A 10 24.43 -10.10 13.62
N LYS A 11 25.65 -9.67 13.28
CA LYS A 11 26.26 -9.95 11.98
C LYS A 11 26.60 -11.44 11.80
N ALA A 12 27.01 -12.11 12.84
CA ALA A 12 27.27 -13.56 12.82
C ALA A 12 25.98 -14.39 12.69
N ALA A 13 24.88 -13.94 13.32
CA ALA A 13 23.57 -14.59 13.18
C ALA A 13 22.98 -14.44 11.78
N LEU A 14 23.18 -13.28 11.12
CA LEU A 14 22.67 -13.05 9.77
C LEU A 14 23.41 -13.93 8.74
N THR A 15 24.72 -14.13 8.89
CA THR A 15 25.50 -15.05 8.05
C THR A 15 25.18 -16.52 8.34
N ALA A 16 24.93 -16.90 9.58
CA ALA A 16 24.63 -18.26 9.97
C ALA A 16 23.23 -18.74 9.53
N SER A 17 22.22 -17.87 9.52
CA SER A 17 20.86 -18.24 9.10
C SER A 17 20.70 -18.44 7.58
N LEU A 18 21.60 -17.89 6.76
CA LEU A 18 21.64 -18.08 5.31
C LEU A 18 22.62 -19.15 4.86
N SER A 19 23.48 -19.67 5.75
CA SER A 19 24.58 -20.59 5.41
C SER A 19 24.38 -22.04 5.89
N LEU A 20 23.19 -22.44 6.31
CA LEU A 20 22.96 -23.77 6.87
C LEU A 20 22.71 -24.88 5.82
N CYS A 21 23.36 -24.82 4.67
CA CYS A 21 23.42 -25.96 3.76
C CYS A 21 24.82 -26.13 3.16
N ALA A 22 25.42 -27.26 3.48
CA ALA A 22 26.53 -27.88 2.79
C ALA A 22 27.95 -27.62 3.28
N ALA A 23 28.41 -28.49 4.15
CA ALA A 23 29.78 -29.00 4.07
C ALA A 23 29.79 -30.05 2.92
N GLY A 24 30.39 -29.70 1.79
CA GLY A 24 30.67 -30.67 0.71
C GLY A 24 30.44 -30.09 -0.69
N ALA A 25 31.53 -29.81 -1.38
CA ALA A 25 31.70 -29.30 -2.74
C ALA A 25 31.54 -27.75 -2.79
N LEU A 26 32.61 -27.09 -3.24
CA LEU A 26 32.55 -25.70 -3.72
C LEU A 26 31.64 -25.66 -4.93
N ALA A 27 30.36 -25.38 -4.73
CA ALA A 27 29.46 -25.05 -5.82
C ALA A 27 30.04 -23.82 -6.54
N ALA A 28 29.96 -23.81 -7.86
CA ALA A 28 30.31 -22.64 -8.66
C ALA A 28 29.50 -21.43 -8.11
N PRO A 29 30.08 -20.21 -8.10
CA PRO A 29 29.35 -19.02 -7.68
C PRO A 29 28.06 -18.91 -8.49
N VAL A 30 26.91 -18.79 -7.80
CA VAL A 30 25.64 -18.51 -8.48
C VAL A 30 25.66 -17.04 -8.86
N GLU A 31 25.51 -16.76 -10.15
CA GLU A 31 25.40 -15.39 -10.63
C GLU A 31 24.13 -14.73 -10.06
N PRO A 32 24.18 -13.47 -9.62
CA PRO A 32 23.01 -12.76 -9.18
C PRO A 32 21.93 -12.66 -10.27
N SER A 33 20.67 -12.78 -9.90
CA SER A 33 19.57 -12.55 -10.83
C SER A 33 19.54 -11.09 -11.25
N SER A 34 19.30 -10.83 -12.55
CA SER A 34 19.12 -9.48 -13.06
C SER A 34 17.77 -8.91 -12.65
N ILE A 35 17.68 -7.58 -12.49
CA ILE A 35 16.44 -6.86 -12.32
C ILE A 35 16.00 -6.40 -13.71
N GLU A 36 15.13 -7.16 -14.37
CA GLU A 36 14.65 -6.85 -15.72
C GLU A 36 13.15 -6.53 -15.68
N PRO A 37 12.75 -5.33 -16.16
CA PRO A 37 11.34 -4.97 -16.23
C PRO A 37 10.64 -5.78 -17.33
N GLU A 38 9.47 -6.35 -17.02
CA GLU A 38 8.58 -6.85 -18.07
C GLU A 38 7.90 -5.66 -18.79
N PRO A 39 7.71 -5.73 -20.13
CA PRO A 39 7.01 -4.67 -20.83
C PRO A 39 5.54 -4.61 -20.43
N LEU A 40 5.08 -3.43 -20.01
CA LEU A 40 3.70 -3.16 -19.64
C LEU A 40 2.97 -2.38 -20.74
N LYS A 41 1.68 -2.63 -20.89
CA LYS A 41 0.82 -1.86 -21.77
C LYS A 41 0.19 -0.71 -20.97
N LEU A 42 0.80 0.48 -21.07
CA LEU A 42 0.33 1.69 -20.39
C LEU A 42 -0.64 2.49 -21.28
N THR A 43 -1.67 3.05 -20.66
CA THR A 43 -2.63 3.95 -21.33
C THR A 43 -2.01 5.33 -21.49
N ALA A 44 -1.96 5.85 -22.72
CA ALA A 44 -1.39 7.18 -23.00
C ALA A 44 -2.34 8.33 -22.65
N GLU A 45 -3.65 8.09 -22.70
CA GLU A 45 -4.68 9.10 -22.44
C GLU A 45 -4.82 9.42 -20.94
N TRP A 46 -5.33 10.63 -20.66
CA TRP A 46 -5.71 11.01 -19.30
C TRP A 46 -7.07 10.38 -18.97
N ASP A 47 -7.05 9.19 -18.38
CA ASP A 47 -8.26 8.45 -18.01
C ASP A 47 -8.52 8.44 -16.49
N LYS A 48 -8.09 9.50 -15.81
CA LYS A 48 -8.22 9.66 -14.36
C LYS A 48 -9.57 10.27 -13.98
N VAL A 49 -10.05 9.93 -12.79
CA VAL A 49 -11.33 10.43 -12.25
C VAL A 49 -11.25 11.87 -11.72
N PHE A 50 -10.13 12.53 -11.91
CA PHE A 50 -9.89 13.93 -11.51
C PHE A 50 -9.26 14.71 -12.66
N ALA A 51 -9.41 16.03 -12.64
CA ALA A 51 -8.89 16.90 -13.68
C ALA A 51 -7.35 16.95 -13.66
N GLN A 52 -6.75 17.05 -14.84
CA GLN A 52 -5.30 17.23 -14.97
C GLN A 52 -4.90 18.63 -14.53
N SER A 53 -3.86 18.71 -13.70
CA SER A 53 -3.30 19.97 -13.26
C SER A 53 -2.38 20.61 -14.32
N ASN A 54 -2.50 21.92 -14.48
CA ASN A 54 -1.59 22.70 -15.30
C ASN A 54 -0.30 23.11 -14.56
N TRP A 55 -0.22 22.88 -13.25
CA TRP A 55 0.89 23.31 -12.40
C TRP A 55 2.02 22.29 -12.27
N VAL A 56 1.73 21.04 -12.60
CA VAL A 56 2.68 19.93 -12.51
C VAL A 56 2.91 19.30 -13.88
N ALA A 57 4.10 18.73 -14.08
CA ALA A 57 4.37 17.82 -15.19
C ALA A 57 3.90 16.41 -14.77
N HIS A 58 3.38 15.67 -15.73
CA HIS A 58 2.93 14.29 -15.53
C HIS A 58 3.58 13.38 -16.56
N GLU A 59 4.05 12.23 -16.11
CA GLU A 59 4.53 11.16 -17.00
C GLU A 59 4.20 9.78 -16.40
N LYS A 60 4.03 8.79 -17.27
CA LYS A 60 3.94 7.39 -16.83
C LYS A 60 5.32 6.79 -16.73
N ILE A 61 5.56 6.09 -15.64
CA ILE A 61 6.83 5.43 -15.35
C ILE A 61 6.60 3.98 -14.95
N THR A 62 7.67 3.20 -14.96
CA THR A 62 7.68 1.83 -14.43
C THR A 62 8.89 1.62 -13.53
N PHE A 63 8.77 0.75 -12.56
CA PHE A 63 9.86 0.28 -11.71
C PHE A 63 9.61 -1.18 -11.31
N VAL A 64 10.63 -1.87 -10.81
CA VAL A 64 10.55 -3.31 -10.52
C VAL A 64 10.74 -3.54 -9.03
N ASN A 65 9.88 -4.37 -8.43
CA ASN A 65 10.07 -4.78 -7.04
C ASN A 65 11.05 -5.98 -6.93
N ARG A 66 11.49 -6.30 -5.70
CA ARG A 66 12.46 -7.41 -5.48
C ARG A 66 11.95 -8.81 -5.88
N TYR A 67 10.66 -8.95 -6.18
CA TYR A 67 10.07 -10.18 -6.71
C TYR A 67 10.06 -10.23 -8.23
N GLY A 68 10.66 -9.22 -8.91
CA GLY A 68 10.71 -9.13 -10.37
C GLY A 68 9.41 -8.68 -11.00
N ILE A 69 8.47 -8.14 -10.23
CA ILE A 69 7.20 -7.63 -10.75
C ILE A 69 7.39 -6.17 -11.16
N THR A 70 7.09 -5.86 -12.42
CA THR A 70 7.10 -4.49 -12.92
C THR A 70 5.84 -3.75 -12.51
N LEU A 71 6.00 -2.61 -11.85
CA LEU A 71 4.92 -1.75 -11.39
C LEU A 71 4.74 -0.56 -12.32
N ALA A 72 3.50 -0.18 -12.58
CA ALA A 72 3.13 1.01 -13.33
C ALA A 72 2.77 2.14 -12.37
N ALA A 73 3.28 3.33 -12.64
CA ALA A 73 2.98 4.52 -11.86
C ALA A 73 2.79 5.76 -12.72
N ASP A 74 2.08 6.73 -12.16
CA ASP A 74 2.02 8.11 -12.63
C ASP A 74 2.95 8.96 -11.77
N LEU A 75 3.92 9.62 -12.39
CA LEU A 75 4.80 10.58 -11.74
C LEU A 75 4.26 11.99 -11.96
N TYR A 76 4.18 12.75 -10.88
CA TYR A 76 3.82 14.17 -10.88
C TYR A 76 4.97 14.98 -10.32
N LYS A 77 5.43 15.94 -11.10
CA LYS A 77 6.60 16.78 -10.76
C LYS A 77 6.24 18.25 -10.82
N PRO A 78 6.57 19.04 -9.77
CA PRO A 78 6.46 20.49 -9.85
C PRO A 78 7.25 21.03 -11.05
N LYS A 79 6.71 22.01 -11.78
CA LYS A 79 7.38 22.60 -12.95
C LYS A 79 8.59 23.44 -12.59
N THR A 80 8.70 23.86 -11.35
CA THR A 80 9.80 24.67 -10.81
C THR A 80 10.41 23.95 -9.61
N GLY A 81 11.71 24.11 -9.42
CA GLY A 81 12.44 23.50 -8.31
C GLY A 81 13.64 22.65 -8.79
N GLY A 82 14.38 22.13 -7.85
CA GLY A 82 15.62 21.37 -8.07
C GLY A 82 15.57 20.00 -7.40
N SER A 83 16.24 19.84 -6.27
CA SER A 83 16.22 18.60 -5.49
C SER A 83 14.94 18.52 -4.66
N PHE A 84 14.05 17.57 -4.97
CA PHE A 84 12.74 17.43 -4.34
C PHE A 84 12.77 16.49 -3.14
N ALA A 85 11.92 16.77 -2.15
CA ALA A 85 11.37 15.73 -1.29
C ALA A 85 10.36 14.93 -2.12
N ALA A 86 10.33 13.61 -1.93
CA ALA A 86 9.48 12.75 -2.76
C ALA A 86 8.50 11.91 -1.93
N ILE A 87 7.33 11.60 -2.51
CA ILE A 87 6.28 10.85 -1.84
C ILE A 87 5.74 9.77 -2.78
N ALA A 88 5.77 8.50 -2.34
CA ALA A 88 5.09 7.41 -3.03
C ALA A 88 3.70 7.20 -2.43
N VAL A 89 2.67 7.14 -3.30
CA VAL A 89 1.27 7.05 -2.91
C VAL A 89 0.61 5.81 -3.50
N SER A 90 -0.16 5.06 -2.71
CA SER A 90 -0.97 3.95 -3.21
C SER A 90 -2.27 3.76 -2.41
N GLY A 91 -3.20 3.03 -3.01
CA GLY A 91 -4.53 2.74 -2.46
C GLY A 91 -5.64 3.57 -3.07
N PRO A 92 -6.87 3.35 -2.66
CA PRO A 92 -7.39 2.34 -1.74
C PRO A 92 -7.20 0.89 -2.20
N PHE A 93 -7.46 -0.07 -1.30
CA PHE A 93 -7.41 -1.49 -1.63
C PHE A 93 -8.46 -1.83 -2.70
N GLY A 94 -8.03 -2.34 -3.86
CA GLY A 94 -8.89 -2.59 -5.02
C GLY A 94 -9.13 -1.39 -5.94
N ALA A 95 -8.58 -0.23 -5.62
CA ALA A 95 -8.53 0.93 -6.51
C ALA A 95 -7.31 0.87 -7.44
N VAL A 96 -7.22 1.82 -8.34
CA VAL A 96 -6.09 2.06 -9.25
C VAL A 96 -5.56 3.49 -9.09
N LYS A 97 -4.34 3.71 -9.56
CA LYS A 97 -3.65 5.01 -9.48
C LYS A 97 -4.39 6.17 -10.16
N GLU A 98 -5.34 5.87 -11.05
CA GLU A 98 -6.19 6.84 -11.72
C GLU A 98 -7.32 7.38 -10.83
N GLN A 99 -7.46 6.86 -9.61
CA GLN A 99 -8.47 7.24 -8.62
C GLN A 99 -7.85 8.07 -7.47
N SER A 100 -8.22 7.80 -6.24
CA SER A 100 -7.82 8.57 -5.05
C SER A 100 -6.31 8.77 -4.93
N SER A 101 -5.48 7.73 -5.11
CA SER A 101 -4.02 7.87 -4.96
C SER A 101 -3.40 8.85 -5.96
N GLY A 102 -3.89 8.89 -7.20
CA GLY A 102 -3.45 9.88 -8.18
C GLY A 102 -3.87 11.30 -7.80
N LEU A 103 -5.09 11.49 -7.27
CA LEU A 103 -5.54 12.79 -6.77
C LEU A 103 -4.64 13.29 -5.63
N TYR A 104 -4.32 12.42 -4.65
CA TYR A 104 -3.39 12.76 -3.57
C TYR A 104 -2.01 13.12 -4.12
N ALA A 105 -1.48 12.31 -5.03
CA ALA A 105 -0.17 12.53 -5.62
C ALA A 105 -0.11 13.85 -6.40
N GLN A 106 -1.07 14.12 -7.29
CA GLN A 106 -1.13 15.38 -8.04
C GLN A 106 -1.22 16.59 -7.12
N THR A 107 -2.11 16.55 -6.12
CA THR A 107 -2.31 17.68 -5.20
C THR A 107 -1.06 17.95 -4.34
N LEU A 108 -0.36 16.90 -3.90
CA LEU A 108 0.90 17.08 -3.18
C LEU A 108 2.02 17.58 -4.10
N ALA A 109 2.00 17.22 -5.38
CA ALA A 109 2.94 17.77 -6.35
C ALA A 109 2.71 19.26 -6.63
N GLU A 110 1.45 19.73 -6.66
CA GLU A 110 1.10 21.16 -6.70
C GLU A 110 1.66 21.93 -5.50
N ARG A 111 1.88 21.25 -4.38
CA ARG A 111 2.41 21.78 -3.12
C ARG A 111 3.93 21.63 -2.97
N GLY A 112 4.62 21.21 -4.05
CA GLY A 112 6.08 21.25 -4.14
C GLY A 112 6.82 19.93 -3.92
N PHE A 113 6.12 18.80 -3.75
CA PHE A 113 6.74 17.48 -3.67
C PHE A 113 6.85 16.83 -5.05
N LEU A 114 7.88 16.03 -5.30
CA LEU A 114 7.84 15.08 -6.41
C LEU A 114 7.05 13.84 -5.93
N THR A 115 6.01 13.45 -6.66
CA THR A 115 5.17 12.35 -6.21
C THR A 115 5.00 11.28 -7.27
N ILE A 116 4.81 10.05 -6.84
CA ILE A 116 4.32 8.96 -7.69
C ILE A 116 3.07 8.34 -7.10
N ALA A 117 2.07 8.05 -7.95
CA ALA A 117 0.96 7.18 -7.61
C ALA A 117 1.11 5.88 -8.39
N PHE A 118 1.17 4.72 -7.71
CA PHE A 118 1.42 3.45 -8.38
C PHE A 118 0.25 2.46 -8.21
N ASP A 119 0.05 1.65 -9.25
CA ASP A 119 -0.79 0.46 -9.14
C ASP A 119 0.00 -0.63 -8.41
N PRO A 120 -0.61 -1.32 -7.45
CA PRO A 120 0.03 -2.45 -6.79
C PRO A 120 0.33 -3.61 -7.73
N SER A 121 1.28 -4.46 -7.34
CA SER A 121 1.49 -5.77 -7.97
C SER A 121 0.16 -6.48 -8.21
N PHE A 122 0.00 -7.11 -9.37
CA PHE A 122 -1.14 -7.92 -9.82
C PHE A 122 -2.39 -7.13 -10.22
N THR A 123 -2.42 -5.81 -10.11
CA THR A 123 -3.61 -4.98 -10.38
C THR A 123 -3.33 -3.81 -11.30
N GLY A 124 -4.38 -3.16 -11.79
CA GLY A 124 -4.26 -2.00 -12.67
C GLY A 124 -3.42 -2.27 -13.91
N GLU A 125 -2.50 -1.36 -14.20
CA GLU A 125 -1.51 -1.48 -15.28
C GLU A 125 -0.22 -2.18 -14.84
N SER A 126 -0.03 -2.44 -13.54
CA SER A 126 1.13 -3.19 -13.03
C SER A 126 1.10 -4.65 -13.43
N GLY A 127 2.28 -5.26 -13.49
CA GLY A 127 2.48 -6.65 -13.84
C GLY A 127 2.12 -7.64 -12.72
N GLY A 128 2.66 -8.83 -12.86
CA GLY A 128 2.46 -9.93 -11.92
C GLY A 128 1.34 -10.88 -12.31
N LYS A 129 1.57 -12.17 -12.04
CA LYS A 129 0.64 -13.29 -12.31
C LYS A 129 0.57 -14.21 -11.09
N PRO A 130 -0.62 -14.79 -10.79
CA PRO A 130 -1.91 -14.53 -11.46
C PRO A 130 -2.42 -13.11 -11.14
N ARG A 131 -3.32 -12.59 -12.00
CA ARG A 131 -3.91 -11.27 -11.79
C ARG A 131 -4.84 -11.27 -10.57
N TYR A 132 -5.02 -10.08 -9.97
CA TYR A 132 -5.96 -9.81 -8.90
C TYR A 132 -5.66 -10.53 -7.57
N VAL A 133 -4.41 -10.87 -7.37
CA VAL A 133 -3.91 -11.35 -6.08
C VAL A 133 -3.63 -10.16 -5.17
N ALA A 134 -3.90 -10.34 -3.89
CA ALA A 134 -3.41 -9.46 -2.83
C ALA A 134 -2.50 -10.26 -1.89
N SER A 135 -1.37 -9.68 -1.53
CA SER A 135 -0.39 -10.30 -0.65
C SER A 135 0.14 -9.29 0.36
N PRO A 136 0.07 -9.54 1.67
CA PRO A 136 0.60 -8.62 2.66
C PRO A 136 2.10 -8.37 2.49
N ASP A 137 2.88 -9.36 2.06
CA ASP A 137 4.33 -9.24 1.85
C ASP A 137 4.64 -8.48 0.56
N ILE A 138 4.16 -8.98 -0.59
CA ILE A 138 4.48 -8.39 -1.91
C ILE A 138 3.94 -6.94 -2.01
N ASN A 139 2.73 -6.70 -1.52
CA ASN A 139 2.16 -5.36 -1.60
C ASN A 139 2.79 -4.37 -0.60
N THR A 140 3.33 -4.83 0.53
CA THR A 140 4.19 -4.01 1.39
C THR A 140 5.50 -3.66 0.68
N GLU A 141 6.11 -4.63 0.00
CA GLU A 141 7.33 -4.47 -0.78
C GLU A 141 7.16 -3.46 -1.93
N ASP A 142 5.98 -3.35 -2.53
CA ASP A 142 5.71 -2.37 -3.60
C ASP A 142 6.01 -0.93 -3.16
N PHE A 143 5.84 -0.59 -1.86
CA PHE A 143 6.29 0.70 -1.32
C PHE A 143 7.82 0.82 -1.26
N SER A 144 8.54 -0.23 -0.84
CA SER A 144 10.01 -0.21 -0.81
C SER A 144 10.60 -0.11 -2.21
N ALA A 145 10.00 -0.79 -3.19
CA ALA A 145 10.38 -0.64 -4.61
C ALA A 145 10.14 0.78 -5.14
N ALA A 146 9.06 1.42 -4.72
CA ALA A 146 8.81 2.82 -5.03
C ALA A 146 9.88 3.74 -4.42
N VAL A 147 10.34 3.45 -3.20
CA VAL A 147 11.46 4.15 -2.54
C VAL A 147 12.77 3.91 -3.29
N ASP A 148 13.06 2.69 -3.76
CA ASP A 148 14.22 2.38 -4.61
C ASP A 148 14.23 3.26 -5.85
N TYR A 149 13.12 3.32 -6.57
CA TYR A 149 12.98 4.16 -7.77
C TYR A 149 13.22 5.63 -7.44
N LEU A 150 12.56 6.17 -6.40
CA LEU A 150 12.69 7.57 -6.02
C LEU A 150 14.11 7.92 -5.56
N ALA A 151 14.76 7.05 -4.81
CA ALA A 151 16.12 7.26 -4.29
C ALA A 151 17.19 7.26 -5.38
N THR A 152 16.93 6.64 -6.54
CA THR A 152 17.86 6.61 -7.69
C THR A 152 17.71 7.80 -8.63
N ARG A 153 16.71 8.65 -8.43
CA ARG A 153 16.49 9.83 -9.29
C ARG A 153 17.45 10.96 -8.95
N GLY A 154 18.02 11.57 -9.96
CA GLY A 154 18.92 12.74 -9.80
C GLY A 154 18.23 14.03 -9.34
N ASP A 155 16.89 14.10 -9.42
CA ASP A 155 16.08 15.24 -8.99
C ASP A 155 15.36 15.01 -7.63
N VAL A 156 15.63 13.91 -6.94
CA VAL A 156 15.12 13.58 -5.60
C VAL A 156 16.26 13.57 -4.59
N ASN A 157 16.02 14.11 -3.40
CA ASN A 157 16.90 13.92 -2.26
C ASN A 157 16.54 12.58 -1.57
N PRO A 158 17.41 11.56 -1.58
CA PRO A 158 17.11 10.24 -1.01
C PRO A 158 16.89 10.27 0.52
N GLU A 159 17.36 11.30 1.22
CA GLU A 159 17.10 11.49 2.65
C GLU A 159 15.73 12.15 2.93
N ARG A 160 14.95 12.47 1.89
CA ARG A 160 13.69 13.18 1.98
C ARG A 160 12.56 12.42 1.27
N ILE A 161 12.44 11.11 1.54
CA ILE A 161 11.43 10.26 0.94
C ILE A 161 10.38 9.88 1.99
N GLY A 162 9.12 10.13 1.65
CA GLY A 162 7.94 9.71 2.41
C GLY A 162 7.04 8.79 1.61
N ILE A 163 6.10 8.17 2.30
CA ILE A 163 5.04 7.35 1.68
C ILE A 163 3.67 7.74 2.19
N LEU A 164 2.64 7.48 1.40
CA LEU A 164 1.25 7.69 1.75
C LEU A 164 0.40 6.51 1.31
N GLY A 165 -0.24 5.85 2.27
CA GLY A 165 -1.17 4.76 2.03
C GLY A 165 -2.62 5.14 2.35
N ILE A 166 -3.57 4.78 1.46
CA ILE A 166 -4.98 5.10 1.62
C ILE A 166 -5.76 3.80 1.84
N CYS A 167 -6.69 3.78 2.81
CA CYS A 167 -7.53 2.62 3.12
C CYS A 167 -6.66 1.40 3.50
N GLY A 168 -6.84 0.24 2.88
CA GLY A 168 -6.02 -0.95 3.12
C GLY A 168 -4.51 -0.74 2.89
N TRP A 169 -4.16 0.19 2.03
CA TRP A 169 -2.76 0.58 1.80
C TRP A 169 -2.17 1.41 2.94
N GLY A 170 -3.01 1.97 3.81
CA GLY A 170 -2.54 2.61 5.04
C GLY A 170 -1.88 1.62 6.00
N GLY A 171 -2.46 0.43 6.17
CA GLY A 171 -1.85 -0.64 6.97
C GLY A 171 -0.54 -1.16 6.36
N MET A 172 -0.49 -1.29 5.02
CA MET A 172 0.73 -1.68 4.30
C MET A 172 1.82 -0.60 4.37
N ALA A 173 1.46 0.68 4.32
CA ALA A 173 2.39 1.79 4.50
C ALA A 173 3.03 1.77 5.90
N LEU A 174 2.25 1.48 6.95
CA LEU A 174 2.80 1.31 8.30
C LEU A 174 3.75 0.11 8.38
N ASN A 175 3.41 -1.01 7.74
CA ASN A 175 4.30 -2.18 7.68
C ASN A 175 5.58 -1.87 6.90
N ALA A 176 5.49 -1.17 5.77
CA ALA A 176 6.66 -0.72 5.02
C ALA A 176 7.55 0.23 5.84
N ALA A 177 6.96 1.18 6.58
CA ALA A 177 7.72 2.07 7.47
C ALA A 177 8.41 1.35 8.62
N ALA A 178 7.87 0.21 9.07
CA ALA A 178 8.54 -0.64 10.08
C ALA A 178 9.71 -1.43 9.50
N ALA A 179 9.63 -1.79 8.21
CA ALA A 179 10.63 -2.62 7.53
C ALA A 179 11.73 -1.80 6.82
N ASP A 180 11.40 -0.64 6.26
CA ASP A 180 12.29 0.18 5.42
C ASP A 180 12.69 1.48 6.12
N THR A 181 13.91 1.54 6.61
CA THR A 181 14.45 2.69 7.35
C THR A 181 14.73 3.93 6.50
N ARG A 182 14.66 3.82 5.19
CA ARG A 182 14.79 4.95 4.24
C ARG A 182 13.54 5.82 4.22
N ILE A 183 12.40 5.28 4.66
CA ILE A 183 11.14 6.02 4.76
C ILE A 183 11.21 6.97 5.96
N LYS A 184 11.22 8.28 5.70
CA LYS A 184 11.37 9.32 6.73
C LYS A 184 10.05 9.82 7.29
N ALA A 185 8.97 9.74 6.51
CA ALA A 185 7.64 10.16 6.93
C ALA A 185 6.56 9.29 6.26
N THR A 186 5.55 8.89 7.02
CA THR A 186 4.46 8.05 6.55
C THR A 186 3.11 8.67 6.90
N VAL A 187 2.24 8.80 5.90
CA VAL A 187 0.83 9.14 6.11
C VAL A 187 -0.03 7.92 5.83
N ALA A 188 -0.93 7.58 6.74
CA ALA A 188 -1.95 6.57 6.54
C ALA A 188 -3.34 7.23 6.64
N SER A 189 -3.98 7.42 5.47
CA SER A 189 -5.28 8.08 5.37
C SER A 189 -6.39 7.04 5.36
N THR A 190 -7.39 7.24 6.23
CA THR A 190 -8.56 6.36 6.37
C THR A 190 -8.19 4.86 6.37
N MET A 191 -7.12 4.51 7.11
CA MET A 191 -6.47 3.21 7.02
C MET A 191 -7.33 2.05 7.47
N TYR A 192 -7.08 0.90 6.85
CA TYR A 192 -7.48 -0.42 7.32
C TYR A 192 -6.25 -1.26 7.66
N ASP A 193 -6.33 -2.03 8.73
CA ASP A 193 -5.49 -3.20 8.89
C ASP A 193 -6.16 -4.38 8.17
N MET A 194 -5.71 -4.63 6.93
CA MET A 194 -6.25 -5.71 6.09
C MET A 194 -6.02 -7.09 6.70
N SER A 195 -4.96 -7.28 7.48
CA SER A 195 -4.72 -8.53 8.19
C SER A 195 -5.72 -8.74 9.33
N ARG A 196 -5.99 -7.69 10.12
CA ARG A 196 -6.94 -7.76 11.22
C ARG A 196 -8.37 -8.00 10.73
N VAL A 197 -8.82 -7.27 9.69
CA VAL A 197 -10.19 -7.45 9.19
C VAL A 197 -10.40 -8.83 8.58
N ASN A 198 -9.41 -9.39 7.88
CA ASN A 198 -9.49 -10.76 7.36
C ASN A 198 -9.43 -11.81 8.46
N ALA A 199 -8.65 -11.58 9.52
CA ALA A 199 -8.48 -12.55 10.61
C ALA A 199 -9.57 -12.49 11.68
N ARG A 200 -10.17 -11.31 11.91
CA ARG A 200 -11.06 -11.07 13.05
C ARG A 200 -12.41 -10.47 12.64
N GLY A 201 -12.60 -10.11 11.37
CA GLY A 201 -13.80 -9.39 10.92
C GLY A 201 -13.85 -7.94 11.43
N TYR A 202 -14.93 -7.24 11.12
CA TYR A 202 -15.18 -5.91 11.66
C TYR A 202 -15.40 -5.97 13.17
N PHE A 203 -14.79 -5.02 13.89
CA PHE A 203 -14.84 -4.90 15.34
C PHE A 203 -14.41 -6.17 16.10
N ASP A 204 -13.53 -6.97 15.48
CA ASP A 204 -13.03 -8.26 16.00
C ASP A 204 -14.17 -9.25 16.33
N ALA A 205 -15.25 -9.22 15.56
CA ALA A 205 -16.44 -10.07 15.78
C ALA A 205 -16.21 -11.56 15.47
N MET A 206 -15.13 -11.91 14.74
CA MET A 206 -14.79 -13.29 14.38
C MET A 206 -13.87 -13.90 15.45
N ASN A 207 -14.32 -14.95 16.10
CA ASN A 207 -13.54 -15.73 17.06
C ASN A 207 -12.62 -16.77 16.36
N GLU A 208 -11.96 -17.62 17.15
CA GLU A 208 -11.06 -18.67 16.66
C GLU A 208 -11.77 -19.69 15.78
N GLU A 209 -12.95 -20.16 16.19
CA GLU A 209 -13.76 -21.11 15.43
C GLU A 209 -14.19 -20.52 14.08
N GLY A 210 -14.68 -19.29 14.07
CA GLY A 210 -15.05 -18.60 12.83
C GLY A 210 -13.85 -18.46 11.86
N ARG A 211 -12.65 -18.21 12.38
CA ARG A 211 -11.42 -18.21 11.59
C ARG A 211 -11.05 -19.58 11.04
N TYR A 212 -11.28 -20.63 11.83
CA TYR A 212 -11.04 -22.00 11.39
C TYR A 212 -11.96 -22.38 10.22
N GLU A 213 -13.26 -22.13 10.35
CA GLU A 213 -14.24 -22.41 9.30
C GLU A 213 -13.98 -21.57 8.03
N LEU A 214 -13.57 -20.31 8.18
CA LEU A 214 -13.16 -19.47 7.05
C LEU A 214 -11.95 -20.09 6.32
N ARG A 215 -10.91 -20.52 7.05
CA ARG A 215 -9.74 -21.19 6.44
C ARG A 215 -10.14 -22.48 5.73
N LYS A 216 -11.01 -23.27 6.30
CA LYS A 216 -11.53 -24.51 5.71
C LYS A 216 -12.22 -24.22 4.37
N THR A 217 -13.16 -23.28 4.34
CA THR A 217 -13.84 -22.82 3.12
C THR A 217 -12.84 -22.33 2.05
N LEU A 218 -11.86 -21.52 2.44
CA LEU A 218 -10.84 -21.02 1.51
C LEU A 218 -9.92 -22.13 1.00
N ASN A 219 -9.59 -23.14 1.81
CA ASN A 219 -8.77 -24.29 1.38
C ASN A 219 -9.55 -25.22 0.45
N GLU A 220 -10.83 -25.41 0.67
CA GLU A 220 -11.73 -26.12 -0.27
C GLU A 220 -11.75 -25.37 -1.62
N ARG A 221 -11.88 -24.05 -1.59
CA ARG A 221 -11.81 -23.21 -2.80
C ARG A 221 -10.47 -23.38 -3.54
N ARG A 222 -9.35 -23.40 -2.84
CA ARG A 222 -8.03 -23.65 -3.48
C ARG A 222 -8.03 -24.96 -4.26
N THR A 223 -8.58 -26.04 -3.67
CA THR A 223 -8.67 -27.33 -4.34
C THR A 223 -9.53 -27.28 -5.61
N LEU A 224 -10.66 -26.57 -5.54
CA LEU A 224 -11.55 -26.39 -6.69
C LEU A 224 -10.90 -25.56 -7.79
N ASP A 225 -10.24 -24.46 -7.43
CA ASP A 225 -9.52 -23.60 -8.36
C ASP A 225 -8.38 -24.36 -9.07
N TYR A 226 -7.62 -25.16 -8.31
CA TYR A 226 -6.57 -26.01 -8.89
C TYR A 226 -7.13 -27.01 -9.89
N LYS A 227 -8.22 -27.72 -9.54
CA LYS A 227 -8.89 -28.65 -10.46
C LYS A 227 -9.44 -27.97 -11.71
N ALA A 228 -9.94 -26.73 -11.56
CA ALA A 228 -10.50 -25.96 -12.67
C ALA A 228 -9.44 -25.27 -13.54
N GLY A 229 -8.18 -25.22 -13.10
CA GLY A 229 -7.09 -24.50 -13.77
C GLY A 229 -7.31 -22.97 -13.82
N ARG A 230 -8.09 -22.42 -12.92
CA ARG A 230 -8.41 -20.99 -12.84
C ARG A 230 -8.74 -20.54 -11.42
N TYR A 231 -8.45 -19.28 -11.11
CA TYR A 231 -8.75 -18.68 -9.81
C TYR A 231 -10.16 -18.11 -9.79
N THR A 232 -10.87 -18.34 -8.67
CA THR A 232 -12.17 -17.71 -8.40
C THR A 232 -11.95 -16.33 -7.81
N LEU A 233 -12.65 -15.35 -8.37
CA LEU A 233 -12.66 -13.99 -7.84
C LEU A 233 -13.77 -13.85 -6.79
N ALA A 234 -13.48 -13.14 -5.72
CA ALA A 234 -14.49 -12.67 -4.78
C ALA A 234 -15.41 -11.67 -5.50
N GLY A 235 -16.67 -11.60 -5.10
CA GLY A 235 -17.58 -10.57 -5.58
C GLY A 235 -17.04 -9.17 -5.22
N GLY A 236 -17.33 -8.20 -6.09
CA GLY A 236 -17.13 -6.78 -5.82
C GLY A 236 -18.33 -6.16 -5.11
N LEU A 237 -18.47 -4.85 -5.25
CA LEU A 237 -19.68 -4.14 -4.86
C LEU A 237 -20.88 -4.61 -5.69
N PRO A 238 -22.10 -4.66 -5.11
CA PRO A 238 -23.30 -5.06 -5.84
C PRO A 238 -23.58 -4.12 -7.02
N ASP A 239 -24.37 -4.61 -7.99
CA ASP A 239 -24.70 -3.80 -9.17
C ASP A 239 -25.64 -2.65 -8.81
N GLU A 240 -26.56 -2.86 -7.88
CA GLU A 240 -27.44 -1.82 -7.35
C GLU A 240 -26.91 -1.25 -6.04
N ARG A 241 -27.19 0.04 -5.81
CA ARG A 241 -26.81 0.69 -4.56
C ARG A 241 -27.54 0.07 -3.37
N PRO A 242 -26.83 -0.51 -2.39
CA PRO A 242 -27.48 -1.12 -1.23
C PRO A 242 -28.05 -0.03 -0.30
N ALA A 243 -29.14 -0.34 0.37
CA ALA A 243 -29.68 0.53 1.41
C ALA A 243 -28.84 0.43 2.70
N GLU A 244 -28.37 -0.77 3.03
CA GLU A 244 -27.61 -1.11 4.25
C GLU A 244 -26.55 -2.19 3.95
N PRO A 245 -25.45 -2.23 4.68
CA PRO A 245 -25.05 -1.23 5.67
C PRO A 245 -24.54 0.06 4.97
N GLN A 246 -24.71 1.21 5.64
CA GLN A 246 -24.40 2.54 5.07
C GLN A 246 -22.97 2.63 4.49
N PHE A 247 -21.98 2.03 5.11
CA PHE A 247 -20.60 2.10 4.60
C PHE A 247 -20.43 1.38 3.24
N VAL A 248 -21.22 0.35 2.94
CA VAL A 248 -21.22 -0.31 1.62
C VAL A 248 -21.87 0.61 0.58
N ALA A 249 -22.94 1.32 0.96
CA ALA A 249 -23.55 2.34 0.12
C ALA A 249 -22.56 3.49 -0.16
N ASP A 250 -21.77 3.94 0.83
CA ASP A 250 -20.73 4.96 0.65
C ASP A 250 -19.65 4.51 -0.33
N TYR A 251 -19.23 3.24 -0.29
CA TYR A 251 -18.31 2.66 -1.27
C TYR A 251 -18.94 2.59 -2.66
N TRP A 252 -20.21 2.19 -2.75
CA TRP A 252 -20.94 2.15 -4.00
C TRP A 252 -21.01 3.54 -4.65
N ASP A 253 -21.34 4.57 -3.85
CA ASP A 253 -21.43 5.96 -4.29
C ASP A 253 -20.08 6.50 -4.82
N TYR A 254 -18.95 5.93 -4.37
CA TYR A 254 -17.65 6.26 -4.94
C TYR A 254 -17.33 5.41 -6.17
N TYR A 255 -17.34 4.09 -6.05
CA TYR A 255 -16.77 3.20 -7.07
C TYR A 255 -17.70 2.89 -8.25
N LYS A 256 -19.02 3.05 -8.10
CA LYS A 256 -20.01 2.70 -9.12
C LYS A 256 -20.62 3.92 -9.80
N THR A 257 -20.22 5.13 -9.45
CA THR A 257 -20.69 6.40 -10.05
C THR A 257 -19.53 7.16 -10.68
N GLU A 258 -19.83 8.23 -11.42
CA GLU A 258 -18.84 9.12 -12.03
C GLU A 258 -17.85 9.73 -11.02
N ARG A 259 -18.18 9.69 -9.74
CA ARG A 259 -17.32 10.20 -8.67
C ARG A 259 -15.95 9.51 -8.62
N GLY A 260 -15.90 8.19 -8.84
CA GLY A 260 -14.68 7.44 -8.72
C GLY A 260 -14.67 6.12 -9.50
N TYR A 261 -15.65 5.89 -10.40
CA TYR A 261 -15.63 4.71 -11.26
C TYR A 261 -14.39 4.69 -12.16
N HIS A 262 -13.71 3.55 -12.20
CA HIS A 262 -12.64 3.32 -13.17
C HIS A 262 -12.66 1.89 -13.69
N LYS A 263 -12.51 1.73 -15.03
CA LYS A 263 -12.60 0.43 -15.72
C LYS A 263 -11.60 -0.62 -15.23
N ARG A 264 -10.43 -0.22 -14.72
CA ARG A 264 -9.39 -1.12 -14.18
C ARG A 264 -9.49 -1.38 -12.68
N SER A 265 -10.34 -0.65 -11.97
CA SER A 265 -10.53 -0.82 -10.53
C SER A 265 -11.32 -2.09 -10.22
N LEU A 266 -10.81 -2.92 -9.32
CA LEU A 266 -11.49 -4.11 -8.84
C LEU A 266 -12.77 -3.77 -8.06
N ASN A 267 -12.77 -2.66 -7.33
CA ASN A 267 -13.94 -2.21 -6.60
C ASN A 267 -15.06 -1.72 -7.53
N SER A 268 -14.72 -1.25 -8.73
CA SER A 268 -15.71 -0.85 -9.74
C SER A 268 -16.24 -2.02 -10.56
N ASN A 269 -15.41 -3.04 -10.88
CA ASN A 269 -15.75 -4.02 -11.92
C ASN A 269 -15.45 -5.47 -11.58
N GLY A 270 -15.09 -5.80 -10.36
CA GLY A 270 -14.71 -7.19 -10.06
C GLY A 270 -14.42 -7.41 -8.60
N GLY A 271 -13.44 -8.22 -8.34
CA GLY A 271 -13.00 -8.55 -7.00
C GLY A 271 -11.63 -9.20 -7.01
N TRP A 272 -11.11 -9.38 -5.84
CA TRP A 272 -9.84 -10.04 -5.61
C TRP A 272 -9.93 -11.56 -5.79
N ASN A 273 -8.81 -12.18 -6.09
CA ASN A 273 -8.67 -13.62 -5.94
C ASN A 273 -9.09 -14.03 -4.52
N THR A 274 -10.13 -14.87 -4.42
CA THR A 274 -10.79 -15.23 -3.16
C THR A 274 -9.82 -15.77 -2.12
N THR A 275 -8.80 -16.53 -2.54
CA THR A 275 -7.85 -17.17 -1.63
C THR A 275 -6.75 -16.22 -1.14
N SER A 276 -6.70 -14.97 -1.60
CA SER A 276 -5.77 -13.95 -1.09
C SER A 276 -5.95 -13.69 0.42
N SER A 277 -7.17 -13.85 0.94
CA SER A 277 -7.46 -13.71 2.37
C SER A 277 -6.64 -14.63 3.27
N LEU A 278 -6.24 -15.83 2.79
CA LEU A 278 -5.43 -16.77 3.57
C LEU A 278 -4.10 -16.17 4.04
N SER A 279 -3.43 -15.41 3.19
CA SER A 279 -2.17 -14.75 3.56
C SER A 279 -2.41 -13.67 4.63
N PHE A 280 -3.43 -12.84 4.45
CA PHE A 280 -3.76 -11.79 5.41
C PHE A 280 -4.18 -12.33 6.78
N ILE A 281 -4.88 -13.48 6.85
CA ILE A 281 -5.26 -14.11 8.12
C ILE A 281 -4.03 -14.47 8.97
N ASN A 282 -2.94 -14.88 8.33
CA ASN A 282 -1.76 -15.42 9.03
C ASN A 282 -0.54 -14.48 9.06
N MET A 283 -0.60 -13.31 8.39
CA MET A 283 0.51 -12.37 8.30
C MET A 283 0.07 -10.99 8.82
N PRO A 284 0.07 -10.75 10.15
CA PRO A 284 -0.37 -9.50 10.74
C PRO A 284 0.59 -8.35 10.37
N LEU A 285 0.03 -7.30 9.75
CA LEU A 285 0.79 -6.16 9.21
C LEU A 285 1.41 -5.27 10.29
N LEU A 286 0.75 -5.10 11.43
CA LEU A 286 1.16 -4.11 12.43
C LEU A 286 2.01 -4.68 13.57
N THR A 287 2.55 -5.89 13.42
CA THR A 287 3.34 -6.56 14.46
C THR A 287 4.48 -5.69 14.98
N TYR A 288 5.18 -5.01 14.12
CA TYR A 288 6.34 -4.17 14.47
C TYR A 288 6.06 -2.66 14.34
N ALA A 289 4.78 -2.25 14.30
CA ALA A 289 4.41 -0.83 14.23
C ALA A 289 5.02 0.01 15.37
N GLY A 290 5.16 -0.57 16.55
CA GLY A 290 5.81 0.08 17.72
C GLY A 290 7.32 0.32 17.58
N GLU A 291 7.96 -0.21 16.53
CA GLU A 291 9.39 -0.02 16.23
C GLU A 291 9.63 1.05 15.16
N ILE A 292 8.58 1.62 14.55
CA ILE A 292 8.71 2.69 13.56
C ILE A 292 9.33 3.92 14.22
N ARG A 293 10.54 4.29 13.81
CA ARG A 293 11.25 5.47 14.31
C ARG A 293 10.94 6.74 13.51
N SER A 294 10.62 6.60 12.21
CA SER A 294 10.27 7.71 11.34
C SER A 294 8.92 8.33 11.73
N ALA A 295 8.62 9.52 11.23
CA ALA A 295 7.38 10.22 11.54
C ALA A 295 6.16 9.51 10.95
N VAL A 296 5.04 9.49 11.69
CA VAL A 296 3.78 8.91 11.23
C VAL A 296 2.61 9.85 11.53
N LEU A 297 1.79 10.09 10.50
CA LEU A 297 0.49 10.76 10.61
C LEU A 297 -0.61 9.79 10.19
N LEU A 298 -1.54 9.52 11.09
CA LEU A 298 -2.80 8.84 10.79
C LEU A 298 -3.89 9.90 10.59
N VAL A 299 -4.66 9.78 9.51
CA VAL A 299 -5.80 10.66 9.22
C VAL A 299 -7.03 9.78 9.05
N HIS A 300 -8.13 10.07 9.78
CA HIS A 300 -9.35 9.28 9.65
C HIS A 300 -10.60 10.15 9.77
N GLY A 301 -11.70 9.72 9.13
CA GLY A 301 -12.98 10.41 9.24
C GLY A 301 -13.68 10.10 10.57
N GLU A 302 -14.29 11.11 11.17
CA GLU A 302 -15.02 10.98 12.43
C GLU A 302 -16.14 9.95 12.36
N LYS A 303 -16.87 9.92 11.23
CA LYS A 303 -18.02 9.02 10.99
C LYS A 303 -17.66 7.74 10.24
N ALA A 304 -16.36 7.52 10.00
CA ALA A 304 -15.93 6.32 9.29
C ALA A 304 -16.11 5.07 10.16
N HIS A 305 -16.80 4.05 9.63
CA HIS A 305 -16.98 2.75 10.29
C HIS A 305 -15.64 2.06 10.62
N SER A 306 -14.57 2.44 9.92
CA SER A 306 -13.21 1.91 10.04
C SER A 306 -12.29 2.71 10.97
N ARG A 307 -12.81 3.75 11.63
CA ARG A 307 -12.01 4.68 12.44
C ARG A 307 -11.19 3.97 13.53
N TYR A 308 -11.74 2.94 14.13
CA TYR A 308 -11.07 2.15 15.17
C TYR A 308 -9.73 1.52 14.72
N PHE A 309 -9.55 1.23 13.41
CA PHE A 309 -8.26 0.75 12.92
C PHE A 309 -7.14 1.77 13.12
N SER A 310 -7.39 3.05 12.81
CA SER A 310 -6.41 4.11 13.03
C SER A 310 -6.20 4.40 14.51
N GLU A 311 -7.25 4.41 15.31
CA GLU A 311 -7.16 4.64 16.76
C GLU A 311 -6.35 3.54 17.46
N ASP A 312 -6.54 2.29 17.08
CA ASP A 312 -5.80 1.17 17.65
C ASP A 312 -4.36 1.09 17.11
N ALA A 313 -4.14 1.37 15.82
CA ALA A 313 -2.80 1.48 15.27
C ALA A 313 -2.00 2.60 15.97
N PHE A 314 -2.62 3.74 16.23
CA PHE A 314 -1.98 4.85 16.94
C PHE A 314 -1.49 4.46 18.34
N LYS A 315 -2.23 3.62 19.05
CA LYS A 315 -1.82 3.10 20.38
C LYS A 315 -0.57 2.23 20.33
N LEU A 316 -0.28 1.60 19.17
CA LEU A 316 0.92 0.79 18.96
C LEU A 316 2.17 1.65 18.71
N LEU A 317 1.99 2.83 18.09
CA LEU A 317 3.08 3.72 17.72
C LEU A 317 3.74 4.34 18.94
N LYS A 318 5.07 4.50 18.89
CA LYS A 318 5.88 5.08 19.98
C LYS A 318 6.65 6.30 19.49
N GLY A 319 6.91 7.25 20.40
CA GLY A 319 7.65 8.47 20.12
C GLY A 319 6.75 9.68 19.85
N GLU A 320 7.36 10.87 19.91
CA GLU A 320 6.66 12.16 19.83
C GLU A 320 6.32 12.62 18.40
N ASN A 321 6.92 11.97 17.40
CA ASN A 321 6.70 12.25 15.98
C ASN A 321 5.55 11.43 15.38
N LYS A 322 4.55 11.13 16.20
CA LYS A 322 3.35 10.37 15.82
C LYS A 322 2.11 11.22 16.06
N SER A 323 1.21 11.25 15.09
CA SER A 323 -0.02 12.04 15.18
C SER A 323 -1.22 11.27 14.64
N LEU A 324 -2.38 11.53 15.23
CA LEU A 324 -3.69 11.07 14.75
C LEU A 324 -4.59 12.28 14.59
N VAL A 325 -5.12 12.49 13.39
CA VAL A 325 -6.06 13.56 13.07
C VAL A 325 -7.40 12.96 12.67
N ILE A 326 -8.45 13.35 13.38
CA ILE A 326 -9.82 12.96 13.07
C ILE A 326 -10.51 14.11 12.35
N VAL A 327 -10.95 13.86 11.11
CA VAL A 327 -11.63 14.86 10.26
C VAL A 327 -13.11 14.93 10.62
N PRO A 328 -13.60 16.06 11.15
CA PRO A 328 -14.99 16.17 11.60
C PRO A 328 -16.00 15.90 10.49
N GLY A 329 -17.03 15.13 10.80
CA GLY A 329 -18.15 14.83 9.91
C GLY A 329 -17.79 14.05 8.64
N ALA A 330 -16.56 13.57 8.48
CA ALA A 330 -16.15 12.76 7.32
C ALA A 330 -16.45 11.28 7.56
N ASN A 331 -16.99 10.60 6.54
CA ASN A 331 -17.02 9.15 6.48
C ASN A 331 -15.73 8.60 5.86
N HIS A 332 -15.66 7.29 5.61
CA HIS A 332 -14.46 6.65 5.06
C HIS A 332 -14.11 7.16 3.66
N THR A 333 -15.09 7.21 2.75
CA THR A 333 -14.87 7.58 1.35
C THR A 333 -14.82 9.10 1.12
N ASP A 334 -15.19 9.91 2.09
CA ASP A 334 -14.98 11.35 2.02
C ASP A 334 -13.49 11.71 1.98
N LEU A 335 -12.61 10.86 2.54
CA LEU A 335 -11.17 11.03 2.46
C LEU A 335 -10.56 10.46 1.16
N TYR A 336 -11.37 10.04 0.19
CA TYR A 336 -10.89 9.66 -1.12
C TYR A 336 -10.79 10.85 -2.08
N ASP A 337 -11.67 11.87 -1.92
CA ASP A 337 -11.80 12.99 -2.86
C ASP A 337 -12.38 14.30 -2.30
N LYS A 338 -13.13 14.27 -1.18
CA LYS A 338 -13.93 15.44 -0.75
C LYS A 338 -13.35 16.19 0.44
N LYS A 339 -13.01 15.46 1.51
CA LYS A 339 -12.63 16.05 2.80
C LYS A 339 -11.20 15.71 3.21
N ILE A 340 -10.31 15.62 2.21
CA ILE A 340 -8.90 15.33 2.46
C ILE A 340 -8.26 16.56 3.11
N PRO A 341 -7.65 16.44 4.29
CA PRO A 341 -7.00 17.57 4.96
C PRO A 341 -5.60 17.80 4.39
N PHE A 342 -5.53 18.23 3.12
CA PHE A 342 -4.25 18.41 2.41
C PHE A 342 -3.28 19.34 3.12
N ASP A 343 -3.76 20.41 3.75
CA ASP A 343 -2.89 21.34 4.48
C ASP A 343 -2.20 20.66 5.68
N THR A 344 -2.92 19.79 6.38
CA THR A 344 -2.35 18.97 7.47
C THR A 344 -1.30 17.98 6.94
N ILE A 345 -1.60 17.31 5.82
CA ILE A 345 -0.70 16.33 5.19
C ILE A 345 0.56 17.03 4.65
N GLU A 346 0.39 18.17 3.97
CA GLU A 346 1.52 18.99 3.48
C GLU A 346 2.41 19.46 4.63
N ASN A 347 1.83 20.04 5.67
CA ASN A 347 2.57 20.53 6.83
C ASN A 347 3.35 19.40 7.52
N PHE A 348 2.77 18.21 7.59
CA PHE A 348 3.44 17.04 8.13
C PHE A 348 4.66 16.65 7.27
N PHE A 349 4.48 16.45 5.96
CA PHE A 349 5.60 16.11 5.09
C PHE A 349 6.66 17.21 5.04
N SER A 350 6.26 18.49 4.97
CA SER A 350 7.18 19.63 4.99
C SER A 350 7.98 19.72 6.29
N THR A 351 7.44 19.21 7.41
CA THR A 351 8.14 19.17 8.70
C THR A 351 9.20 18.06 8.74
N TYR A 352 8.89 16.90 8.22
CA TYR A 352 9.71 15.70 8.40
C TYR A 352 10.53 15.29 7.17
N LEU A 353 10.33 15.92 6.02
CA LEU A 353 11.12 15.75 4.78
C LEU A 353 11.97 17.00 4.47
N LYS A 354 12.62 17.55 5.49
CA LYS A 354 13.51 18.75 5.36
C LYS A 354 14.87 18.39 4.84
#